data_b3e707a6a9302e6c4edc1c8f6371c169
#
_entry.id   b3e707a6a9302e6c4edc1c8f6371c169
#
_cell.length_a   1.000
_cell.length_b   1.000
_cell.length_c   1.000
_cell.angle_alpha   90.00
_cell.angle_beta   90.00
_cell.angle_gamma   90.00
#
_symmetry.space_group_name_H-M   'P 1'
#
loop_
_entity.id
_entity.type
_entity.pdbx_description
1 polymer ?
#
loop_
_entity_poly.entity_id
_entity_poly.type
_entity_poly.pdbx_seq_one_letter_code
_entity_poly.pdbx_strand_id
1 'polypeptide(L)'
;MKVKVAYFTSAASGAVAINLQGDVDGKEVRQQFWVLSGNDKGNKNTYTKDGKEYYLPSFLTANSLALLTVGKELSQLDVEKKVIKLYDFEAKEERPTEVDVLVELTGQLIQAGIQKQTVDKNEKGDDGKYYPTGETREINEVVKFFRYDDGLTVPEIEKGVTEAKFKDDWVAKWAGKVINKAKGNKDGAKAGLPSGGAKTGTSSLFKR
;
A
#
# COMPACT_ATOMS: atom_id res chain seq x y z
N MET A 1 13.20 -0.27 7.96
CA MET A 1 11.91 -0.49 8.67
C MET A 1 11.84 -1.95 9.07
N LYS A 2 11.50 -2.23 10.33
CA LYS A 2 11.14 -3.57 10.80
C LYS A 2 9.63 -3.70 10.80
N VAL A 3 9.09 -4.72 10.15
CA VAL A 3 7.65 -5.01 10.15
C VAL A 3 7.24 -5.50 11.54
N LYS A 4 6.30 -4.83 12.20
CA LYS A 4 5.71 -5.25 13.47
C LYS A 4 4.56 -6.23 13.25
N VAL A 5 3.65 -5.86 12.36
CA VAL A 5 2.50 -6.69 11.97
C VAL A 5 1.95 -6.24 10.62
N ALA A 6 1.44 -7.18 9.85
CA ALA A 6 0.64 -6.92 8.65
C ALA A 6 -0.64 -7.77 8.73
N TYR A 7 -1.81 -7.16 8.59
CA TYR A 7 -3.10 -7.82 8.77
C TYR A 7 -4.15 -7.30 7.80
N PHE A 8 -5.15 -8.13 7.51
CA PHE A 8 -6.24 -7.78 6.63
C PHE A 8 -7.36 -7.04 7.36
N THR A 9 -7.99 -6.09 6.66
CA THR A 9 -9.27 -5.49 7.02
C THR A 9 -10.16 -5.39 5.79
N SER A 10 -11.48 -5.46 6.01
CA SER A 10 -12.47 -5.30 4.96
C SER A 10 -13.30 -4.04 5.21
N ALA A 11 -13.54 -3.30 4.14
CA ALA A 11 -14.50 -2.20 4.16
C ALA A 11 -15.92 -2.70 3.96
N ALA A 12 -16.93 -1.90 4.31
CA ALA A 12 -18.34 -2.20 4.06
C ALA A 12 -18.66 -2.46 2.56
N SER A 13 -17.86 -1.91 1.65
CA SER A 13 -17.95 -2.18 0.21
C SER A 13 -17.41 -3.55 -0.22
N GLY A 14 -16.88 -4.36 0.72
CA GLY A 14 -16.18 -5.61 0.42
C GLY A 14 -14.73 -5.44 -0.08
N ALA A 15 -14.25 -4.21 -0.22
CA ALA A 15 -12.84 -3.98 -0.55
C ALA A 15 -11.95 -4.45 0.60
N VAL A 16 -10.83 -5.09 0.27
CA VAL A 16 -9.87 -5.62 1.26
C VAL A 16 -8.58 -4.83 1.23
N ALA A 17 -8.09 -4.49 2.40
CA ALA A 17 -6.81 -3.83 2.59
C ALA A 17 -5.89 -4.63 3.51
N ILE A 18 -4.58 -4.49 3.27
CA ILE A 18 -3.53 -4.88 4.21
C ILE A 18 -3.12 -3.63 4.98
N ASN A 19 -3.19 -3.72 6.30
CA ASN A 19 -2.67 -2.71 7.21
C ASN A 19 -1.29 -3.15 7.68
N LEU A 20 -0.29 -2.37 7.33
CA LEU A 20 1.09 -2.56 7.71
C LEU A 20 1.43 -1.64 8.89
N GLN A 21 1.97 -2.20 9.95
CA GLN A 21 2.61 -1.45 11.02
C GLN A 21 4.09 -1.85 11.06
N GLY A 22 4.95 -0.87 11.05
CA GLY A 22 6.39 -1.05 11.09
C GLY A 22 7.06 -0.07 12.05
N ASP A 23 8.33 -0.30 12.29
CA ASP A 23 9.18 0.56 13.12
C ASP A 23 10.37 1.04 12.30
N VAL A 24 10.64 2.33 12.37
CA VAL A 24 11.84 2.97 11.81
C VAL A 24 12.48 3.78 12.93
N ASP A 25 13.56 3.28 13.49
CA ASP A 25 14.32 3.95 14.55
C ASP A 25 13.46 4.39 15.74
N GLY A 26 12.57 3.51 16.20
CA GLY A 26 11.64 3.75 17.30
C GLY A 26 10.39 4.56 16.92
N LYS A 27 10.25 4.95 15.66
CA LYS A 27 9.07 5.65 15.16
C LYS A 27 8.15 4.68 14.43
N GLU A 28 6.89 4.67 14.81
CA GLU A 28 5.90 3.84 14.16
C GLU A 28 5.54 4.39 12.79
N VAL A 29 5.51 3.49 11.80
CA VAL A 29 5.00 3.75 10.46
C VAL A 29 3.77 2.87 10.25
N ARG A 30 2.65 3.48 9.88
CA ARG A 30 1.40 2.80 9.54
C ARG A 30 1.06 3.09 8.08
N GLN A 31 0.73 2.03 7.34
CA GLN A 31 0.33 2.14 5.94
C GLN A 31 -0.80 1.16 5.63
N GLN A 32 -1.78 1.62 4.86
CA GLN A 32 -2.85 0.78 4.34
C GLN A 32 -2.70 0.59 2.83
N PHE A 33 -2.75 -0.65 2.37
CA PHE A 33 -2.69 -1.02 0.96
C PHE A 33 -3.99 -1.72 0.57
N TRP A 34 -4.80 -1.07 -0.27
CA TRP A 34 -6.00 -1.69 -0.84
C TRP A 34 -5.59 -2.73 -1.88
N VAL A 35 -5.79 -4.01 -1.57
CA VAL A 35 -5.34 -5.14 -2.39
C VAL A 35 -6.45 -5.79 -3.21
N LEU A 36 -7.72 -5.65 -2.78
CA LEU A 36 -8.89 -6.03 -3.56
C LEU A 36 -9.86 -4.85 -3.66
N SER A 37 -10.50 -4.71 -4.81
CA SER A 37 -11.58 -3.76 -5.05
C SER A 37 -12.86 -4.17 -4.31
N GLY A 38 -13.86 -3.27 -4.23
CA GLY A 38 -15.15 -3.60 -3.64
C GLY A 38 -15.99 -4.57 -4.46
N ASN A 39 -17.11 -5.00 -3.87
CA ASN A 39 -18.07 -5.94 -4.48
C ASN A 39 -18.62 -5.43 -5.81
N ASP A 40 -18.86 -4.13 -5.93
CA ASP A 40 -19.31 -3.45 -7.16
C ASP A 40 -18.32 -3.60 -8.33
N LYS A 41 -17.06 -3.90 -8.02
CA LYS A 41 -15.97 -4.10 -8.98
C LYS A 41 -15.48 -5.55 -9.04
N GLY A 42 -16.20 -6.47 -8.38
CA GLY A 42 -15.98 -7.91 -8.43
C GLY A 42 -14.82 -8.41 -7.56
N ASN A 43 -14.44 -7.69 -6.51
CA ASN A 43 -13.38 -8.07 -5.55
C ASN A 43 -12.07 -8.50 -6.21
N LYS A 44 -11.61 -7.69 -7.17
CA LYS A 44 -10.40 -7.99 -7.95
C LYS A 44 -9.19 -7.20 -7.45
N ASN A 45 -8.02 -7.77 -7.60
CA ASN A 45 -6.74 -7.07 -7.41
C ASN A 45 -6.32 -6.27 -8.67
N THR A 46 -7.21 -6.21 -9.67
CA THR A 46 -7.00 -5.53 -10.96
C THR A 46 -8.09 -4.49 -11.22
N TYR A 47 -7.83 -3.62 -12.19
CA TYR A 47 -8.79 -2.68 -12.76
C TYR A 47 -8.60 -2.58 -14.27
N THR A 48 -9.66 -2.19 -14.99
CA THR A 48 -9.62 -1.99 -16.44
C THR A 48 -9.48 -0.52 -16.76
N LYS A 49 -8.53 -0.18 -17.64
CA LYS A 49 -8.34 1.16 -18.20
C LYS A 49 -8.03 1.02 -19.70
N ASP A 50 -8.74 1.76 -20.53
CA ASP A 50 -8.59 1.76 -22.00
C ASP A 50 -8.63 0.33 -22.60
N GLY A 51 -9.55 -0.51 -22.09
CA GLY A 51 -9.73 -1.90 -22.51
C GLY A 51 -8.63 -2.87 -22.05
N LYS A 52 -7.66 -2.40 -21.26
CA LYS A 52 -6.56 -3.22 -20.72
C LYS A 52 -6.71 -3.41 -19.22
N GLU A 53 -6.33 -4.60 -18.75
CA GLU A 53 -6.33 -4.93 -17.34
C GLU A 53 -4.97 -4.62 -16.69
N TYR A 54 -4.99 -3.98 -15.53
CA TYR A 54 -3.82 -3.59 -14.74
C TYR A 54 -4.03 -3.99 -13.29
N TYR A 55 -2.97 -4.39 -12.60
CA TYR A 55 -3.03 -4.58 -11.15
C TYR A 55 -3.23 -3.26 -10.42
N LEU A 56 -3.94 -3.31 -9.29
CA LEU A 56 -4.03 -2.17 -8.38
C LEU A 56 -2.62 -1.78 -7.92
N PRO A 57 -2.24 -0.49 -7.99
CA PRO A 57 -0.91 -0.04 -7.56
C PRO A 57 -0.58 -0.42 -6.11
N SER A 58 -1.58 -0.34 -5.21
CA SER A 58 -1.41 -0.75 -3.81
C SER A 58 -1.18 -2.25 -3.66
N PHE A 59 -1.84 -3.09 -4.51
CA PHE A 59 -1.57 -4.53 -4.55
C PHE A 59 -0.13 -4.81 -4.96
N LEU A 60 0.36 -4.15 -6.01
CA LEU A 60 1.76 -4.31 -6.46
C LEU A 60 2.76 -3.91 -5.38
N THR A 61 2.46 -2.85 -4.63
CA THR A 61 3.34 -2.40 -3.52
C THR A 61 3.33 -3.44 -2.39
N ALA A 62 2.16 -3.93 -1.97
CA ALA A 62 2.06 -4.96 -0.93
C ALA A 62 2.71 -6.29 -1.37
N ASN A 63 2.51 -6.70 -2.63
CA ASN A 63 3.14 -7.90 -3.18
C ASN A 63 4.67 -7.77 -3.23
N SER A 64 5.19 -6.57 -3.53
CA SER A 64 6.64 -6.30 -3.51
C SER A 64 7.21 -6.44 -2.09
N LEU A 65 6.48 -6.06 -1.04
CA LEU A 65 6.90 -6.30 0.34
C LEU A 65 7.10 -7.81 0.60
N ALA A 66 6.14 -8.64 0.22
CA ALA A 66 6.21 -10.09 0.41
C ALA A 66 7.38 -10.71 -0.37
N LEU A 67 7.50 -10.38 -1.66
CA LEU A 67 8.59 -10.88 -2.50
C LEU A 67 9.98 -10.48 -2.00
N LEU A 68 10.15 -9.24 -1.54
CA LEU A 68 11.44 -8.70 -1.11
C LEU A 68 11.84 -9.15 0.31
N THR A 69 10.91 -9.63 1.12
CA THR A 69 11.19 -10.08 2.49
C THR A 69 11.26 -11.59 2.61
N VAL A 70 10.26 -12.32 2.10
CA VAL A 70 10.14 -13.77 2.27
C VAL A 70 10.22 -14.55 0.96
N GLY A 71 10.36 -13.87 -0.18
CA GLY A 71 10.51 -14.51 -1.49
C GLY A 71 9.25 -15.16 -2.03
N LYS A 72 8.08 -14.89 -1.43
CA LYS A 72 6.78 -15.41 -1.81
C LYS A 72 5.86 -14.31 -2.33
N GLU A 73 4.92 -14.65 -3.19
CA GLU A 73 3.84 -13.73 -3.53
C GLU A 73 2.88 -13.55 -2.35
N LEU A 74 2.20 -12.42 -2.30
CA LEU A 74 1.25 -12.10 -1.24
C LEU A 74 0.17 -13.18 -1.05
N SER A 75 -0.27 -13.81 -2.15
CA SER A 75 -1.26 -14.90 -2.16
C SER A 75 -0.74 -16.25 -1.63
N GLN A 76 0.56 -16.36 -1.43
CA GLN A 76 1.23 -17.58 -0.96
C GLN A 76 1.61 -17.49 0.52
N LEU A 77 1.37 -16.34 1.16
CA LEU A 77 1.70 -16.15 2.57
C LEU A 77 0.70 -16.87 3.47
N ASP A 78 1.21 -17.39 4.58
CA ASP A 78 0.38 -17.97 5.62
C ASP A 78 -0.39 -16.89 6.38
N VAL A 79 -1.68 -17.15 6.60
CA VAL A 79 -2.60 -16.27 7.32
C VAL A 79 -3.08 -16.96 8.59
N GLU A 80 -2.91 -16.29 9.73
CA GLU A 80 -3.39 -16.77 11.03
C GLU A 80 -4.30 -15.74 11.67
N LYS A 81 -5.36 -16.22 12.34
CA LYS A 81 -6.20 -15.37 13.19
C LYS A 81 -5.45 -15.04 14.48
N LYS A 82 -5.31 -13.75 14.75
CA LYS A 82 -4.68 -13.26 15.99
C LYS A 82 -5.48 -12.12 16.58
N VAL A 83 -5.50 -12.07 17.92
CA VAL A 83 -6.06 -10.94 18.63
C VAL A 83 -4.95 -9.91 18.85
N ILE A 84 -5.10 -8.73 18.26
CA ILE A 84 -4.19 -7.60 18.43
C ILE A 84 -4.96 -6.38 18.95
N LYS A 85 -4.24 -5.46 19.62
CA LYS A 85 -4.85 -4.20 20.06
C LYS A 85 -4.91 -3.24 18.87
N LEU A 86 -6.11 -2.84 18.50
CA LEU A 86 -6.37 -1.84 17.47
C LEU A 86 -7.15 -0.67 18.06
N TYR A 87 -6.84 0.53 17.58
CA TYR A 87 -7.59 1.72 17.98
C TYR A 87 -8.98 1.70 17.35
N ASP A 88 -9.98 1.70 18.22
CA ASP A 88 -11.39 1.83 17.86
C ASP A 88 -11.78 3.31 17.88
N PHE A 89 -12.09 3.86 16.71
CA PHE A 89 -12.43 5.29 16.55
C PHE A 89 -13.79 5.66 17.16
N GLU A 90 -14.71 4.70 17.31
CA GLU A 90 -16.03 4.93 17.92
C GLU A 90 -15.89 4.95 19.44
N ALA A 91 -15.16 4.00 19.98
CA ALA A 91 -14.88 3.91 21.42
C ALA A 91 -13.77 4.86 21.89
N LYS A 92 -12.95 5.38 20.96
CA LYS A 92 -11.78 6.23 21.22
C LYS A 92 -10.75 5.59 22.15
N GLU A 93 -10.59 4.26 22.05
CA GLU A 93 -9.65 3.46 22.85
C GLU A 93 -9.08 2.31 22.04
N GLU A 94 -7.97 1.72 22.52
CA GLU A 94 -7.44 0.49 21.95
C GLU A 94 -8.26 -0.72 22.46
N ARG A 95 -8.77 -1.54 21.54
CA ARG A 95 -9.53 -2.75 21.84
C ARG A 95 -8.87 -4.00 21.25
N PRO A 96 -8.90 -5.12 21.98
CA PRO A 96 -8.54 -6.42 21.43
C PRO A 96 -9.45 -6.74 20.25
N THR A 97 -8.87 -6.94 19.07
CA THR A 97 -9.61 -7.22 17.83
C THR A 97 -8.99 -8.44 17.16
N GLU A 98 -9.82 -9.43 16.81
CA GLU A 98 -9.39 -10.58 16.01
C GLU A 98 -9.23 -10.14 14.56
N VAL A 99 -8.07 -10.43 13.99
CA VAL A 99 -7.72 -10.09 12.60
C VAL A 99 -6.93 -11.23 11.96
N ASP A 100 -6.99 -11.30 10.65
CA ASP A 100 -6.21 -12.21 9.83
C ASP A 100 -4.81 -11.61 9.58
N VAL A 101 -3.78 -12.19 10.20
CA VAL A 101 -2.39 -11.70 10.18
C VAL A 101 -1.55 -12.48 9.19
N LEU A 102 -0.79 -11.77 8.37
CA LEU A 102 0.25 -12.30 7.49
C LEU A 102 1.51 -12.57 8.33
N VAL A 103 1.57 -13.76 8.93
CA VAL A 103 2.54 -14.06 10.00
C VAL A 103 3.99 -14.06 9.53
N GLU A 104 4.25 -14.48 8.30
CA GLU A 104 5.60 -14.55 7.74
C GLU A 104 6.25 -13.17 7.55
N LEU A 105 5.44 -12.10 7.46
CA LEU A 105 5.95 -10.73 7.35
C LEU A 105 6.39 -10.16 8.70
N THR A 106 5.93 -10.72 9.81
CA THR A 106 6.26 -10.21 11.15
C THR A 106 7.74 -10.38 11.44
N GLY A 107 8.40 -9.31 11.87
CA GLY A 107 9.82 -9.28 12.20
C GLY A 107 10.74 -9.06 11.00
N GLN A 108 10.24 -9.12 9.77
CA GLN A 108 11.03 -8.92 8.56
C GLN A 108 11.59 -7.49 8.47
N LEU A 109 12.77 -7.37 7.85
CA LEU A 109 13.41 -6.11 7.58
C LEU A 109 13.24 -5.72 6.11
N ILE A 110 12.95 -4.45 5.87
CA ILE A 110 12.72 -3.89 4.53
C ILE A 110 13.14 -2.42 4.49
N GLN A 111 13.60 -1.92 3.35
CA GLN A 111 13.76 -0.49 3.13
C GLN A 111 12.46 0.07 2.54
N ALA A 112 11.89 1.09 3.17
CA ALA A 112 10.64 1.73 2.73
C ALA A 112 10.92 3.09 2.11
N GLY A 113 10.47 3.29 0.87
CA GLY A 113 10.44 4.57 0.21
C GLY A 113 9.20 5.34 0.63
N ILE A 114 9.37 6.33 1.50
CA ILE A 114 8.30 7.16 2.05
C ILE A 114 8.29 8.51 1.35
N GLN A 115 7.12 8.91 0.85
CA GLN A 115 6.91 10.22 0.25
C GLN A 115 6.03 11.08 1.15
N LYS A 116 6.44 12.31 1.39
CA LYS A 116 5.58 13.33 1.96
C LYS A 116 4.64 13.87 0.87
N GLN A 117 3.34 13.83 1.12
CA GLN A 117 2.32 14.19 0.15
C GLN A 117 1.33 15.16 0.75
N THR A 118 0.88 16.14 -0.04
CA THR A 118 -0.28 16.97 0.26
C THR A 118 -1.49 16.34 -0.40
N VAL A 119 -2.53 16.01 0.36
CA VAL A 119 -3.78 15.37 -0.11
C VAL A 119 -4.98 16.18 0.35
N ASP A 120 -6.13 15.99 -0.31
CA ASP A 120 -7.39 16.56 0.14
C ASP A 120 -7.76 16.02 1.53
N LYS A 121 -8.21 16.91 2.42
CA LYS A 121 -8.82 16.53 3.68
C LYS A 121 -10.28 16.16 3.41
N ASN A 122 -10.66 14.97 3.80
CA ASN A 122 -12.02 14.49 3.65
C ASN A 122 -12.68 14.32 5.03
N GLU A 123 -13.96 14.62 5.10
CA GLU A 123 -14.81 14.37 6.26
C GLU A 123 -15.94 13.43 5.92
N LYS A 124 -16.37 12.64 6.89
CA LYS A 124 -17.46 11.68 6.74
C LYS A 124 -18.78 12.43 6.84
N GLY A 125 -19.60 12.35 5.80
CA GLY A 125 -20.97 12.88 5.80
C GLY A 125 -21.95 11.96 6.55
N ASP A 126 -23.17 12.45 6.73
CA ASP A 126 -24.26 11.72 7.42
C ASP A 126 -24.67 10.43 6.69
N ASP A 127 -24.43 10.35 5.37
CA ASP A 127 -24.62 9.15 4.56
C ASP A 127 -23.48 8.12 4.68
N GLY A 128 -22.50 8.38 5.56
CA GLY A 128 -21.34 7.53 5.79
C GLY A 128 -20.25 7.61 4.70
N LYS A 129 -20.42 8.42 3.67
CA LYS A 129 -19.42 8.65 2.63
C LYS A 129 -18.46 9.77 3.01
N TYR A 130 -17.28 9.77 2.39
CA TYR A 130 -16.28 10.81 2.61
C TYR A 130 -16.32 11.86 1.51
N TYR A 131 -16.38 13.12 1.89
CA TYR A 131 -16.42 14.28 1.00
C TYR A 131 -15.24 15.22 1.25
N PRO A 132 -14.66 15.81 0.19
CA PRO A 132 -13.60 16.80 0.34
C PRO A 132 -14.11 18.04 1.10
N THR A 133 -13.33 18.49 2.08
CA THR A 133 -13.64 19.73 2.86
C THR A 133 -13.19 21.00 2.16
N GLY A 134 -12.43 20.90 1.08
CA GLY A 134 -11.73 22.04 0.46
C GLY A 134 -10.37 22.37 1.10
N GLU A 135 -10.07 21.74 2.23
CA GLU A 135 -8.77 21.84 2.89
C GLU A 135 -7.82 20.72 2.46
N THR A 136 -6.53 20.93 2.68
CA THR A 136 -5.51 19.91 2.45
C THR A 136 -4.82 19.51 3.75
N ARG A 137 -4.23 18.32 3.75
CA ARG A 137 -3.35 17.84 4.83
C ARG A 137 -2.10 17.17 4.26
N GLU A 138 -1.04 17.18 5.05
CA GLU A 138 0.18 16.45 4.73
C GLU A 138 0.13 15.04 5.33
N ILE A 139 0.56 14.06 4.54
CA ILE A 139 0.72 12.65 4.95
C ILE A 139 2.09 12.13 4.54
N ASN A 140 2.57 11.11 5.24
CA ASN A 140 3.70 10.29 4.83
C ASN A 140 3.16 8.98 4.29
N GLU A 141 3.43 8.67 3.02
CA GLU A 141 2.93 7.46 2.36
C GLU A 141 4.08 6.57 1.91
N VAL A 142 4.00 5.29 2.27
CA VAL A 142 4.93 4.27 1.76
C VAL A 142 4.52 3.95 0.33
N VAL A 143 5.36 4.31 -0.62
CA VAL A 143 5.06 4.16 -2.06
C VAL A 143 5.92 3.11 -2.75
N LYS A 144 7.02 2.70 -2.11
CA LYS A 144 7.95 1.71 -2.63
C LYS A 144 8.57 0.90 -1.51
N PHE A 145 8.96 -0.33 -1.83
CA PHE A 145 9.84 -1.15 -1.01
C PHE A 145 11.08 -1.52 -1.81
N PHE A 146 12.19 -1.65 -1.09
CA PHE A 146 13.47 -2.08 -1.60
C PHE A 146 14.01 -3.16 -0.66
N ARG A 147 14.69 -4.18 -1.19
CA ARG A 147 15.27 -5.25 -0.38
C ARG A 147 16.20 -4.68 0.68
N TYR A 148 16.17 -5.26 1.89
CA TYR A 148 16.87 -4.69 3.03
C TYR A 148 18.38 -4.64 2.81
N ASP A 149 18.98 -5.71 2.31
CA ASP A 149 20.43 -5.89 2.26
C ASP A 149 21.09 -5.01 1.18
N ASP A 150 20.47 -4.88 0.01
CA ASP A 150 21.12 -4.26 -1.16
C ASP A 150 20.27 -3.15 -1.82
N GLY A 151 19.04 -2.96 -1.40
CA GLY A 151 18.18 -1.91 -1.96
C GLY A 151 17.58 -2.22 -3.33
N LEU A 152 17.68 -3.47 -3.81
CA LEU A 152 17.09 -3.86 -5.10
C LEU A 152 15.56 -3.90 -5.04
N THR A 153 14.93 -3.61 -6.17
CA THR A 153 13.49 -3.82 -6.40
C THR A 153 13.25 -5.20 -7.01
N VAL A 154 11.98 -5.67 -6.95
CA VAL A 154 11.59 -6.94 -7.57
C VAL A 154 11.97 -7.00 -9.06
N PRO A 155 11.69 -5.98 -9.92
CA PRO A 155 12.09 -6.01 -11.33
C PRO A 155 13.60 -6.02 -11.58
N GLU A 156 14.41 -5.46 -10.68
CA GLU A 156 15.88 -5.51 -10.77
C GLU A 156 16.39 -6.92 -10.46
N ILE A 157 15.83 -7.56 -9.41
CA ILE A 157 16.16 -8.95 -9.04
C ILE A 157 15.81 -9.91 -10.17
N GLU A 158 14.64 -9.77 -10.78
CA GLU A 158 14.19 -10.59 -11.91
C GLU A 158 15.08 -10.46 -13.14
N LYS A 159 15.69 -9.30 -13.34
CA LYS A 159 16.63 -9.04 -14.42
C LYS A 159 18.08 -9.42 -14.10
N GLY A 160 18.34 -9.93 -12.90
CA GLY A 160 19.69 -10.28 -12.44
C GLY A 160 20.59 -9.06 -12.23
N VAL A 161 20.00 -7.88 -11.97
CA VAL A 161 20.76 -6.66 -11.66
C VAL A 161 21.36 -6.78 -10.26
N THR A 162 22.60 -6.38 -10.09
CA THR A 162 23.35 -6.48 -8.83
C THR A 162 23.51 -5.12 -8.11
N GLU A 163 23.21 -4.01 -8.77
CA GLU A 163 23.32 -2.66 -8.22
C GLU A 163 21.95 -1.99 -8.14
N ALA A 164 21.62 -1.40 -7.00
CA ALA A 164 20.30 -0.78 -6.72
C ALA A 164 20.15 0.61 -7.35
N LYS A 165 20.39 0.72 -8.65
CA LYS A 165 20.34 1.98 -9.39
C LYS A 165 18.97 2.66 -9.29
N PHE A 166 17.89 1.88 -9.34
CA PHE A 166 16.54 2.43 -9.26
C PHE A 166 16.29 3.13 -7.91
N LYS A 167 16.79 2.57 -6.80
CA LYS A 167 16.67 3.21 -5.49
C LYS A 167 17.39 4.55 -5.46
N ASP A 168 18.62 4.61 -5.96
CA ASP A 168 19.42 5.82 -5.95
C ASP A 168 18.78 6.92 -6.82
N ASP A 169 18.33 6.59 -8.02
CA ASP A 169 17.58 7.49 -8.90
C ASP A 169 16.27 7.96 -8.26
N TRP A 170 15.57 7.05 -7.55
CA TRP A 170 14.33 7.37 -6.85
C TRP A 170 14.57 8.34 -5.69
N VAL A 171 15.59 8.10 -4.88
CA VAL A 171 16.00 8.99 -3.79
C VAL A 171 16.41 10.35 -4.32
N ALA A 172 17.29 10.41 -5.32
CA ALA A 172 17.74 11.66 -5.94
C ALA A 172 16.56 12.48 -6.50
N LYS A 173 15.55 11.81 -7.06
CA LYS A 173 14.36 12.45 -7.60
C LYS A 173 13.43 13.02 -6.54
N TRP A 174 13.25 12.34 -5.41
CA TRP A 174 12.18 12.60 -4.46
C TRP A 174 12.63 13.12 -3.09
N ALA A 175 13.93 12.99 -2.72
CA ALA A 175 14.43 13.48 -1.45
C ALA A 175 14.10 14.96 -1.23
N GLY A 176 13.59 15.28 -0.05
CA GLY A 176 13.24 16.63 0.35
C GLY A 176 12.03 17.25 -0.36
N LYS A 177 11.33 16.52 -1.23
CA LYS A 177 10.17 17.04 -1.97
C LYS A 177 8.86 16.64 -1.31
N VAL A 178 7.92 17.58 -1.29
CA VAL A 178 6.51 17.34 -0.98
C VAL A 178 5.74 17.22 -2.30
N ILE A 179 4.99 16.13 -2.46
CA ILE A 179 4.23 15.88 -3.70
C ILE A 179 2.79 16.33 -3.49
N ASN A 180 2.35 17.31 -4.27
CA ASN A 180 0.97 17.75 -4.23
C ASN A 180 0.09 16.77 -5.02
N LYS A 181 -0.76 16.01 -4.31
CA LYS A 181 -1.80 15.12 -4.86
C LYS A 181 -3.22 15.63 -4.59
N ALA A 182 -3.34 16.80 -3.97
CA ALA A 182 -4.63 17.42 -3.76
C ALA A 182 -5.27 17.78 -5.11
N LYS A 183 -6.52 17.41 -5.29
CA LYS A 183 -7.28 17.64 -6.53
C LYS A 183 -8.05 18.96 -6.50
N GLY A 184 -8.18 19.55 -5.30
CA GLY A 184 -9.04 20.71 -5.05
C GLY A 184 -10.52 20.39 -5.26
N ASN A 185 -11.39 21.32 -4.93
CA ASN A 185 -12.81 21.26 -5.24
C ASN A 185 -13.03 21.42 -6.77
N LYS A 186 -12.77 20.40 -7.54
CA LYS A 186 -13.33 20.29 -8.89
C LYS A 186 -14.65 19.57 -8.75
N ASP A 187 -15.72 20.30 -8.89
CA ASP A 187 -17.08 19.78 -8.94
C ASP A 187 -17.13 18.46 -9.73
N GLY A 188 -17.54 17.38 -9.07
CA GLY A 188 -17.92 16.14 -9.71
C GLY A 188 -16.82 15.24 -10.29
N ALA A 189 -15.53 15.50 -10.03
CA ALA A 189 -14.48 14.62 -10.52
C ALA A 189 -14.44 13.31 -9.68
N LYS A 190 -14.94 12.22 -10.25
CA LYS A 190 -14.72 10.85 -9.77
C LYS A 190 -13.25 10.70 -9.40
N ALA A 191 -12.98 10.14 -8.22
CA ALA A 191 -11.63 9.85 -7.75
C ALA A 191 -10.90 9.02 -8.83
N GLY A 192 -10.06 9.68 -9.64
CA GLY A 192 -9.26 9.03 -10.66
C GLY A 192 -8.19 8.20 -9.97
N LEU A 193 -8.12 6.92 -10.29
CA LEU A 193 -7.00 6.05 -9.96
C LEU A 193 -5.70 6.73 -10.44
N PRO A 194 -4.61 6.64 -9.67
CA PRO A 194 -3.31 7.13 -10.14
C PRO A 194 -2.99 6.47 -11.48
N SER A 195 -2.44 7.24 -12.42
CA SER A 195 -2.03 6.72 -13.72
C SER A 195 -0.91 5.69 -13.51
N GLY A 196 -1.28 4.42 -13.45
CA GLY A 196 -0.33 3.33 -13.49
C GLY A 196 0.39 3.36 -14.81
N GLY A 197 1.72 3.25 -14.80
CA GLY A 197 2.50 3.05 -16.01
C GLY A 197 1.97 1.83 -16.78
N ALA A 198 1.97 1.92 -18.11
CA ALA A 198 1.58 0.81 -18.96
C ALA A 198 2.45 -0.41 -18.62
N LYS A 199 1.85 -1.61 -18.65
CA LYS A 199 2.61 -2.86 -18.59
C LYS A 199 3.59 -2.88 -19.75
N THR A 200 4.86 -2.70 -19.47
CA THR A 200 5.92 -3.13 -20.37
C THR A 200 6.40 -4.48 -19.90
N GLY A 201 6.00 -5.53 -20.58
CA GLY A 201 6.41 -6.90 -20.32
C GLY A 201 5.45 -7.68 -19.42
N THR A 202 5.00 -8.80 -19.92
CA THR A 202 4.34 -9.86 -19.14
C THR A 202 5.35 -10.44 -18.16
N SER A 203 5.36 -9.94 -16.94
CA SER A 203 6.02 -10.64 -15.85
C SER A 203 5.31 -11.99 -15.67
N SER A 204 6.06 -13.08 -15.68
CA SER A 204 5.58 -14.43 -15.47
C SER A 204 5.10 -14.68 -14.03
N LEU A 205 5.17 -13.70 -13.16
CA LEU A 205 4.81 -13.77 -11.75
C LEU A 205 3.36 -14.18 -11.47
N PHE A 206 2.49 -14.16 -12.52
CA PHE A 206 1.05 -14.40 -12.34
C PHE A 206 0.45 -15.30 -13.42
N LYS A 207 1.24 -16.14 -14.10
CA LYS A 207 0.70 -17.20 -14.95
C LYS A 207 0.52 -18.49 -14.13
N ARG A 208 -0.68 -18.81 -13.82
CA ARG A 208 -1.26 -20.15 -13.84
C ARG A 208 -2.30 -20.18 -14.92
#